data_37a2d45f026116271e3b4b29f637e0b4
#
_entry.id   37a2d45f026116271e3b4b29f637e0b4
#
_cell.length_a   1.000
_cell.length_b   1.000
_cell.length_c   1.000
_cell.angle_alpha   90.00
_cell.angle_beta   90.00
_cell.angle_gamma   90.00
#
_symmetry.space_group_name_H-M   'P 1'
#
loop_
_entity.id
_entity.type
_entity.pdbx_description
1 polymer ?
#
loop_
_entity_poly.entity_id
_entity_poly.type
_entity_poly.pdbx_seq_one_letter_code
_entity_poly.pdbx_strand_id
1 'polypeptide(L)'
;MAIAANRQVRPYHPGPDVCPFCPFTSARHTEIPAPDYEVAVFENRFPSLSGSPEPPDELIGPLPHRLRRGRGRCEVVAFTSDHDATFASLGEDRVQLILAAWTDRTANLFA
;
A
#
# COMPACT_ATOMS: atom_id res chain seq x y z
N MET A 1 0.09 -12.11 -13.06
CA MET A 1 -0.36 -11.77 -11.69
C MET A 1 0.85 -11.74 -10.78
N ALA A 2 1.01 -10.72 -9.97
CA ALA A 2 2.08 -10.64 -8.98
C ALA A 2 1.55 -11.09 -7.61
N ILE A 3 2.24 -12.03 -6.94
CA ILE A 3 1.86 -12.56 -5.64
C ILE A 3 2.95 -12.23 -4.64
N ALA A 4 2.58 -11.55 -3.55
CA ALA A 4 3.46 -11.32 -2.42
C ALA A 4 3.29 -12.47 -1.41
N ALA A 5 4.25 -13.39 -1.36
CA ALA A 5 4.18 -14.62 -0.56
C ALA A 5 3.96 -14.36 0.94
N ASN A 6 4.49 -13.27 1.47
CA ASN A 6 4.34 -12.88 2.88
C ASN A 6 2.96 -12.34 3.25
N ARG A 7 2.04 -12.21 2.30
CA ARG A 7 0.64 -11.79 2.54
C ARG A 7 -0.33 -12.95 2.78
N GLN A 8 0.13 -14.19 2.64
CA GLN A 8 -0.74 -15.36 2.67
C GLN A 8 -1.32 -15.70 4.06
N VAL A 9 -0.77 -15.15 5.14
CA VAL A 9 -1.13 -15.50 6.52
C VAL A 9 -1.43 -14.25 7.37
N ARG A 10 -2.01 -13.21 6.80
CA ARG A 10 -2.39 -12.02 7.55
C ARG A 10 -3.87 -12.03 7.93
N PRO A 11 -4.24 -11.60 9.15
CA PRO A 11 -5.64 -11.34 9.46
C PRO A 11 -6.17 -10.25 8.52
N TYR A 12 -7.41 -10.40 8.08
CA TYR A 12 -8.04 -9.43 7.16
C TYR A 12 -8.14 -8.03 7.76
N HIS A 13 -8.49 -7.93 9.03
CA HIS A 13 -8.59 -6.68 9.77
C HIS A 13 -7.99 -6.88 11.16
N PRO A 14 -6.70 -6.62 11.33
CA PRO A 14 -6.06 -6.73 12.64
C PRO A 14 -6.62 -5.68 13.60
N GLY A 15 -6.58 -5.93 14.90
CA GLY A 15 -6.95 -4.94 15.91
C GLY A 15 -6.08 -3.67 15.84
N PRO A 16 -6.55 -2.53 16.40
CA PRO A 16 -5.83 -1.27 16.33
C PRO A 16 -4.47 -1.31 17.04
N ASP A 17 -4.32 -2.16 18.02
CA ASP A 17 -3.09 -2.39 18.79
C ASP A 17 -1.96 -3.05 17.99
N VAL A 18 -2.28 -3.73 16.90
CA VAL A 18 -1.30 -4.40 16.01
C VAL A 18 -1.36 -3.91 14.56
N CYS A 19 -2.24 -2.97 14.26
CA CYS A 19 -2.41 -2.42 12.92
C CYS A 19 -1.18 -1.58 12.52
N PRO A 20 -0.51 -1.89 11.39
CA PRO A 20 0.66 -1.13 10.96
C PRO A 20 0.32 0.27 10.42
N PHE A 21 -0.94 0.55 10.11
CA PHE A 21 -1.40 1.80 9.52
C PHE A 21 -2.07 2.75 10.52
N CYS A 22 -2.24 2.32 11.77
CA CYS A 22 -2.66 3.23 12.83
C CYS A 22 -1.57 4.25 13.15
N PRO A 23 -1.94 5.46 13.60
CA PRO A 23 -0.98 6.49 13.94
C PRO A 23 0.10 6.02 14.93
N PHE A 24 1.28 6.61 14.79
CA PHE A 24 2.39 6.44 15.72
C PHE A 24 1.99 6.82 17.14
N THR A 25 2.46 6.05 18.11
CA THR A 25 2.43 6.40 19.52
C THR A 25 3.83 6.26 20.14
N SER A 26 4.09 6.89 21.28
CA SER A 26 5.37 6.73 21.99
C SER A 26 5.67 5.27 22.39
N ALA A 27 4.63 4.46 22.54
CA ALA A 27 4.74 3.04 22.89
C ALA A 27 4.87 2.12 21.67
N ARG A 28 4.48 2.60 20.47
CA ARG A 28 4.47 1.76 19.26
C ARG A 28 4.74 2.57 17.99
N HIS A 29 5.77 2.14 17.29
CA HIS A 29 6.08 2.63 15.94
C HIS A 29 5.27 1.87 14.90
N THR A 30 4.69 2.60 13.95
CA THR A 30 3.94 2.05 12.82
C THR A 30 4.54 2.53 11.51
N GLU A 31 3.95 2.16 10.38
CA GLU A 31 4.33 2.72 9.06
C GLU A 31 4.06 4.23 8.96
N ILE A 32 3.20 4.76 9.84
CA ILE A 32 2.83 6.17 9.89
C ILE A 32 3.70 6.89 10.93
N PRO A 33 4.64 7.75 10.56
CA PRO A 33 5.55 8.42 11.49
C PRO A 33 4.93 9.69 12.14
N ALA A 34 3.62 9.70 12.31
CA ALA A 34 2.89 10.85 12.84
C ALA A 34 1.84 10.39 13.87
N PRO A 35 1.52 11.22 14.88
CA PRO A 35 0.52 10.88 15.89
C PRO A 35 -0.91 10.92 15.34
N ASP A 36 -1.13 11.58 14.22
CA ASP A 36 -2.40 11.65 13.52
C ASP A 36 -2.17 12.01 12.04
N TYR A 37 -3.16 11.73 11.18
CA TYR A 37 -3.13 12.11 9.78
C TYR A 37 -4.55 12.14 9.18
N GLU A 38 -4.72 12.91 8.14
CA GLU A 38 -5.94 12.88 7.31
C GLU A 38 -5.83 11.88 6.17
N VAL A 39 -4.77 11.99 5.38
CA VAL A 39 -4.37 11.01 4.35
C VAL A 39 -2.86 10.83 4.44
N ALA A 40 -2.39 9.60 4.43
CA ALA A 40 -0.97 9.29 4.43
C ALA A 40 -0.60 8.49 3.17
N VAL A 41 0.50 8.85 2.52
CA VAL A 41 1.05 8.13 1.37
C VAL A 41 2.48 7.72 1.68
N PHE A 42 2.80 6.46 1.47
CA PHE A 42 4.14 5.93 1.74
C PHE A 42 4.44 4.71 0.87
N GLU A 43 5.73 4.39 0.72
CA GLU A 43 6.16 3.22 -0.03
C GLU A 43 5.64 1.93 0.62
N ASN A 44 5.13 1.02 -0.20
CA ASN A 44 4.71 -0.29 0.28
C ASN A 44 5.95 -1.09 0.71
N ARG A 45 6.00 -1.51 1.98
CA ARG A 45 7.07 -2.35 2.53
C ARG A 45 7.18 -3.70 1.81
N PHE A 46 6.10 -4.20 1.25
CA PHE A 46 6.04 -5.49 0.56
C PHE A 46 5.54 -5.31 -0.87
N PRO A 47 6.33 -4.62 -1.71
CA PRO A 47 5.89 -4.28 -3.05
C PRO A 47 5.85 -5.51 -3.95
N SER A 48 4.88 -5.56 -4.85
CA SER A 48 4.82 -6.56 -5.93
C SER A 48 5.71 -6.18 -7.12
N LEU A 49 6.05 -4.90 -7.23
CA LEU A 49 6.99 -4.36 -8.21
C LEU A 49 8.09 -3.61 -7.47
N SER A 50 9.31 -3.61 -7.98
CA SER A 50 10.42 -2.89 -7.36
C SER A 50 11.30 -2.19 -8.38
N GLY A 51 12.13 -1.25 -7.91
CA GLY A 51 13.14 -0.59 -8.75
C GLY A 51 14.25 -1.55 -9.20
N SER A 52 14.50 -2.63 -8.43
CA SER A 52 15.52 -3.64 -8.69
C SER A 52 14.91 -5.04 -8.58
N PRO A 53 14.02 -5.42 -9.51
CA PRO A 53 13.32 -6.70 -9.43
C PRO A 53 14.23 -7.88 -9.76
N GLU A 54 13.99 -9.01 -9.10
CA GLU A 54 14.58 -10.28 -9.45
C GLU A 54 14.22 -10.71 -10.88
N PRO A 55 15.05 -11.52 -11.54
CA PRO A 55 14.69 -12.14 -12.80
C PRO A 55 13.42 -12.98 -12.65
N PRO A 56 12.58 -13.08 -13.70
CA PRO A 56 11.45 -13.99 -13.68
C PRO A 56 11.91 -15.45 -13.56
N ASP A 57 11.13 -16.26 -12.87
CA ASP A 57 11.39 -17.70 -12.74
C ASP A 57 11.15 -18.39 -14.10
N GLU A 58 12.16 -19.09 -14.61
CA GLU A 58 12.09 -19.83 -15.85
C GLU A 58 11.15 -21.06 -15.78
N LEU A 59 10.77 -21.48 -14.57
CA LEU A 59 9.93 -22.66 -14.34
C LEU A 59 8.44 -22.43 -14.51
N ILE A 60 7.99 -21.23 -14.88
CA ILE A 60 6.58 -20.95 -15.10
C ILE A 60 6.16 -21.46 -16.49
N GLY A 61 6.13 -22.79 -16.63
CA GLY A 61 5.41 -23.55 -17.65
C GLY A 61 5.68 -23.22 -19.13
N PRO A 62 5.14 -24.00 -20.07
CA PRO A 62 5.39 -23.87 -21.51
C PRO A 62 4.49 -22.78 -22.15
N LEU A 63 4.18 -21.70 -21.46
CA LEU A 63 3.36 -20.63 -22.03
C LEU A 63 4.18 -19.72 -22.96
N PRO A 64 3.68 -19.36 -24.14
CA PRO A 64 4.39 -18.53 -25.11
C PRO A 64 4.46 -17.04 -24.70
N HIS A 65 4.33 -16.73 -23.42
CA HIS A 65 4.37 -15.37 -22.91
C HIS A 65 5.81 -14.97 -22.57
N ARG A 66 6.24 -13.84 -23.11
CA ARG A 66 7.52 -13.23 -22.71
C ARG A 66 7.42 -12.75 -21.27
N LEU A 67 8.19 -13.37 -20.40
CA LEU A 67 8.34 -12.91 -19.02
C LEU A 67 9.23 -11.67 -18.99
N ARG A 68 8.89 -10.74 -18.12
CA ARG A 68 9.67 -9.52 -17.85
C ARG A 68 9.85 -9.35 -16.36
N ARG A 69 10.95 -8.70 -15.99
CA ARG A 69 11.15 -8.30 -14.59
C ARG A 69 10.05 -7.35 -14.15
N GLY A 70 9.52 -7.56 -12.95
CA GLY A 70 8.46 -6.75 -12.34
C GLY A 70 8.98 -5.39 -11.85
N ARG A 71 9.43 -4.52 -12.78
CA ARG A 71 9.96 -3.20 -12.44
C ARG A 71 8.81 -2.20 -12.20
N GLY A 72 8.90 -1.47 -11.11
CA GLY A 72 7.95 -0.41 -10.79
C GLY A 72 8.05 0.05 -9.34
N ARG A 73 7.09 0.86 -8.92
CA ARG A 73 6.91 1.31 -7.54
C ARG A 73 5.52 0.92 -7.05
N CYS A 74 5.40 0.69 -5.77
CA CYS A 74 4.14 0.42 -5.12
C CYS A 74 4.02 1.32 -3.89
N GLU A 75 2.98 2.14 -3.87
CA GLU A 75 2.68 3.01 -2.74
C GLU A 75 1.39 2.57 -2.06
N VAL A 76 1.26 2.86 -0.78
CA VAL A 76 0.05 2.70 0.00
C VAL A 76 -0.54 4.09 0.24
N VAL A 77 -1.84 4.23 0.04
CA VAL A 77 -2.60 5.42 0.42
C VAL A 77 -3.54 5.02 1.56
N ALA A 78 -3.23 5.48 2.76
CA ALA A 78 -4.09 5.34 3.92
C ALA A 78 -5.02 6.57 4.00
N PHE A 79 -6.31 6.35 3.96
CA PHE A 79 -7.29 7.41 3.74
C PHE A 79 -7.94 7.95 5.02
N THR A 80 -7.59 7.42 6.18
CA THR A 80 -8.04 7.91 7.48
C THR A 80 -7.20 7.32 8.60
N SER A 81 -7.01 8.07 9.68
CA SER A 81 -6.42 7.58 10.92
C SER A 81 -7.41 6.80 11.80
N ASP A 82 -8.69 6.86 11.49
CA ASP A 82 -9.73 6.10 12.19
C ASP A 82 -9.68 4.63 11.73
N HIS A 83 -9.30 3.75 12.66
CA HIS A 83 -9.12 2.33 12.41
C HIS A 83 -10.38 1.63 11.91
N ASP A 84 -11.53 2.04 12.43
CA ASP A 84 -12.81 1.38 12.19
C ASP A 84 -13.63 2.02 11.05
N ALA A 85 -13.15 3.14 10.50
CA ALA A 85 -13.83 3.78 9.38
C ALA A 85 -13.75 2.94 8.10
N THR A 86 -14.81 2.99 7.32
CA THR A 86 -14.86 2.48 5.96
C THR A 86 -14.85 3.62 4.97
N PHE A 87 -14.50 3.38 3.71
CA PHE A 87 -14.55 4.42 2.68
C PHE A 87 -15.96 5.05 2.57
N ALA A 88 -16.99 4.23 2.70
CA ALA A 88 -18.39 4.68 2.64
C ALA A 88 -18.81 5.58 3.81
N SER A 89 -18.09 5.52 4.95
CA SER A 89 -18.39 6.36 6.13
C SER A 89 -17.65 7.70 6.12
N LEU A 90 -16.78 7.96 5.12
CA LEU A 90 -16.02 9.21 5.03
C LEU A 90 -16.91 10.37 4.58
N GLY A 91 -16.64 11.55 5.13
CA GLY A 91 -17.26 12.78 4.65
C GLY A 91 -16.74 13.21 3.28
N GLU A 92 -17.49 14.05 2.59
CA GLU A 92 -17.16 14.54 1.25
C GLU A 92 -15.78 15.20 1.18
N ASP A 93 -15.44 16.06 2.14
CA ASP A 93 -14.14 16.73 2.20
C ASP A 93 -12.97 15.74 2.24
N ARG A 94 -13.13 14.64 2.98
CA ARG A 94 -12.14 13.58 3.06
C ARG A 94 -12.01 12.84 1.72
N VAL A 95 -13.11 12.55 1.06
CA VAL A 95 -13.12 11.93 -0.26
C VAL A 95 -12.41 12.82 -1.29
N GLN A 96 -12.66 14.13 -1.27
CA GLN A 96 -11.97 15.08 -2.14
C GLN A 96 -10.46 15.09 -1.90
N LEU A 97 -10.02 15.05 -0.64
CA LEU A 97 -8.60 14.96 -0.28
C LEU A 97 -7.95 13.67 -0.79
N ILE A 98 -8.64 12.54 -0.70
CA ILE A 98 -8.18 11.25 -1.22
C ILE A 98 -8.04 11.32 -2.74
N LEU A 99 -9.01 11.87 -3.44
CA LEU A 99 -8.96 12.04 -4.90
C LEU A 99 -7.79 12.93 -5.32
N ALA A 100 -7.52 14.01 -4.59
CA ALA A 100 -6.36 14.86 -4.81
C ALA A 100 -5.06 14.09 -4.62
N ALA A 101 -4.94 13.29 -3.56
CA ALA A 101 -3.78 12.45 -3.31
C ALA A 101 -3.57 11.42 -4.43
N TRP A 102 -4.60 10.72 -4.86
CA TRP A 102 -4.51 9.76 -5.98
C TRP A 102 -4.10 10.43 -7.29
N THR A 103 -4.63 11.61 -7.57
CA THR A 103 -4.28 12.38 -8.77
C THR A 103 -2.80 12.77 -8.76
N ASP A 104 -2.32 13.30 -7.64
CA ASP A 104 -0.91 13.66 -7.46
C ASP A 104 0.02 12.44 -7.60
N ARG A 105 -0.32 11.35 -6.91
CA ARG A 105 0.52 10.14 -6.96
C ARG A 105 0.52 9.51 -8.34
N THR A 106 -0.62 9.48 -9.02
CA THR A 106 -0.71 8.98 -10.40
C THR A 106 0.20 9.79 -11.33
N ALA A 107 0.14 11.10 -11.26
CA ALA A 107 1.00 11.97 -12.06
C ALA A 107 2.50 11.71 -11.78
N ASN A 108 2.87 11.52 -10.51
CA ASN A 108 4.26 11.26 -10.12
C ASN A 108 4.75 9.85 -10.50
N LEU A 109 3.92 8.83 -10.39
CA LEU A 109 4.29 7.45 -10.70
C LEU A 109 4.45 7.20 -12.21
N PHE A 110 3.76 7.98 -13.04
CA PHE A 110 3.84 7.89 -14.51
C PHE A 110 4.71 8.98 -15.15
N ALA A 111 5.35 9.77 -14.35
CA ALA A 111 6.25 10.83 -14.85
C ALA A 111 7.55 10.27 -15.46
#